data_d85bcfa897e554485b8d33c1a8a385e4
#
_entry.id   d85bcfa897e554485b8d33c1a8a385e4
#
_cell.length_a   1.000
_cell.length_b   1.000
_cell.length_c   1.000
_cell.angle_alpha   90.00
_cell.angle_beta   90.00
_cell.angle_gamma   90.00
#
_symmetry.space_group_name_H-M   'P 1'
#
loop_
_entity.id
_entity.type
_entity.pdbx_description
1 polymer ?
#
loop_
_entity_poly.entity_id
_entity_poly.type
_entity_poly.pdbx_seq_one_letter_code
_entity_poly.pdbx_strand_id
1 'polypeptide(L)'
;MNMQDEMKRTQDALLVEIADRSSRFNSLEMNRRDQAIANDKKHDIESIIYNHCVSEAVLRGLYGVKNKESFKAKVRPAIEQGIISEPTKIPNNWLYQRDEACTLLDYLGVPKWSDKVTKTQVVNVQNQKGGTGKSTTAVSIAAAMALNLTDRMRIALIDLDPQGSLRNFLAPNLNNKNVDILTSVDLMLGNKEVGSLYNQYYRQGITHKELVMASLQETHITNLKIIPAYPEDERFNDYASSTKSENGEIPALRLFKEKIIDVIRDDFDLILIDTGPHNNPLVWSSMYAANGLLIPVTPRKLDVHSSEAFYTNLSKYIEFLPEDAEPFTWYRVLAVNRDTERGKDDEMIDQLSDDFGDRLLIDHIERSTAFELASRNYRTVLDMKPGDYNCPAVQYKKATESVNRVARALRMVLRTESLKYE
;
A
#
# COMPACT_ATOMS: atom_id res chain seq x y z
N MET A 1 -48.86 -9.04 27.94
CA MET A 1 -47.50 -8.67 27.45
C MET A 1 -47.74 -7.86 26.19
N ASN A 2 -47.26 -6.63 26.11
CA ASN A 2 -47.52 -5.75 24.98
C ASN A 2 -46.63 -6.18 23.80
N MET A 3 -47.12 -6.12 22.58
CA MET A 3 -46.39 -6.46 21.37
C MET A 3 -45.03 -5.73 21.26
N GLN A 4 -44.94 -4.52 21.81
CA GLN A 4 -43.68 -3.76 21.89
C GLN A 4 -42.67 -4.41 22.85
N ASP A 5 -43.09 -5.01 23.94
CA ASP A 5 -42.21 -5.72 24.87
C ASP A 5 -41.65 -7.00 24.27
N GLU A 6 -42.45 -7.68 23.47
CA GLU A 6 -42.04 -8.90 22.73
C GLU A 6 -41.05 -8.58 21.63
N MET A 7 -41.28 -7.51 20.86
CA MET A 7 -40.36 -7.03 19.85
C MET A 7 -39.01 -6.60 20.45
N LYS A 8 -39.04 -5.91 21.58
CA LYS A 8 -37.83 -5.48 22.29
C LYS A 8 -37.00 -6.67 22.79
N ARG A 9 -37.67 -7.70 23.37
CA ARG A 9 -36.98 -8.93 23.80
C ARG A 9 -36.35 -9.69 22.62
N THR A 10 -37.05 -9.73 21.49
CA THR A 10 -36.52 -10.34 20.28
C THR A 10 -35.30 -9.59 19.74
N GLN A 11 -35.33 -8.27 19.76
CA GLN A 11 -34.20 -7.42 19.38
C GLN A 11 -33.01 -7.60 20.32
N ASP A 12 -33.23 -7.63 21.62
CA ASP A 12 -32.18 -7.85 22.62
C ASP A 12 -31.53 -9.24 22.45
N ALA A 13 -32.34 -10.27 22.22
CA ALA A 13 -31.85 -11.63 21.95
C ALA A 13 -31.01 -11.69 20.64
N LEU A 14 -31.45 -10.99 19.59
CA LEU A 14 -30.71 -10.88 18.33
C LEU A 14 -29.38 -10.15 18.50
N LEU A 15 -29.36 -9.07 19.27
CA LEU A 15 -28.11 -8.33 19.56
C LEU A 15 -27.09 -9.19 20.31
N VAL A 16 -27.56 -10.00 21.28
CA VAL A 16 -26.69 -10.96 21.99
C VAL A 16 -26.14 -12.02 21.04
N GLU A 17 -26.99 -12.57 20.16
CA GLU A 17 -26.56 -13.56 19.16
C GLU A 17 -25.53 -12.96 18.19
N ILE A 18 -25.74 -11.76 17.69
CA ILE A 18 -24.82 -11.05 16.80
C ILE A 18 -23.48 -10.81 17.50
N ALA A 19 -23.49 -10.38 18.75
CA ALA A 19 -22.28 -10.14 19.54
C ALA A 19 -21.49 -11.44 19.77
N ASP A 20 -22.16 -12.56 20.08
CA ASP A 20 -21.52 -13.87 20.25
C ASP A 20 -20.91 -14.36 18.94
N ARG A 21 -21.63 -14.24 17.82
CA ARG A 21 -21.11 -14.58 16.48
C ARG A 21 -19.91 -13.73 16.10
N SER A 22 -19.96 -12.43 16.35
CA SER A 22 -18.84 -11.51 16.12
C SER A 22 -17.61 -11.91 16.95
N SER A 23 -17.80 -12.24 18.23
CA SER A 23 -16.72 -12.73 19.10
C SER A 23 -16.08 -14.01 18.58
N ARG A 24 -16.90 -14.99 18.15
CA ARG A 24 -16.40 -16.25 17.56
C ARG A 24 -15.65 -16.00 16.24
N PHE A 25 -16.16 -15.10 15.40
CA PHE A 25 -15.50 -14.74 14.14
C PHE A 25 -14.12 -14.13 14.40
N ASN A 26 -14.03 -13.18 15.32
CA ASN A 26 -12.78 -12.55 15.75
C ASN A 26 -11.78 -13.59 16.32
N SER A 27 -12.27 -14.55 17.13
CA SER A 27 -11.43 -15.61 17.69
C SER A 27 -10.88 -16.56 16.62
N LEU A 28 -11.68 -16.89 15.60
CA LEU A 28 -11.23 -17.71 14.47
C LEU A 28 -10.19 -16.98 13.62
N GLU A 29 -10.37 -15.68 13.40
CA GLU A 29 -9.43 -14.85 12.64
C GLU A 29 -8.11 -14.69 13.40
N MET A 30 -8.15 -14.47 14.72
CA MET A 30 -6.96 -14.45 15.57
C MET A 30 -6.20 -15.78 15.51
N ASN A 31 -6.91 -16.91 15.61
CA ASN A 31 -6.29 -18.23 15.53
C ASN A 31 -5.62 -18.49 14.17
N ARG A 32 -6.26 -18.09 13.06
CA ARG A 32 -5.67 -18.19 11.72
C ARG A 32 -4.41 -17.34 11.60
N ARG A 33 -4.45 -16.14 12.13
CA ARG A 33 -3.30 -15.22 12.14
C ARG A 33 -2.16 -15.79 12.96
N ASP A 34 -2.44 -16.27 14.18
CA ASP A 34 -1.42 -16.83 15.06
C ASP A 34 -0.80 -18.09 14.46
N GLN A 35 -1.59 -18.90 13.74
CA GLN A 35 -1.09 -20.03 12.96
C GLN A 35 -0.21 -19.59 11.78
N ALA A 36 -0.58 -18.52 11.05
CA ALA A 36 0.23 -17.98 9.96
C ALA A 36 1.57 -17.44 10.48
N ILE A 37 1.57 -16.68 11.58
CA ILE A 37 2.77 -16.19 12.26
C ILE A 37 3.62 -17.33 12.81
N ALA A 38 3.00 -18.37 13.39
CA ALA A 38 3.70 -19.55 13.91
C ALA A 38 4.29 -20.41 12.79
N ASN A 39 3.62 -20.51 11.64
CA ASN A 39 4.14 -21.18 10.46
C ASN A 39 5.31 -20.40 9.85
N ASP A 40 5.24 -19.08 9.85
CA ASP A 40 6.34 -18.20 9.43
C ASP A 40 7.60 -18.38 10.32
N LYS A 41 7.40 -18.60 11.62
CA LYS A 41 8.50 -18.92 12.57
C LYS A 41 8.99 -20.38 12.48
N LYS A 42 8.17 -21.29 11.99
CA LYS A 42 8.53 -22.72 11.79
C LYS A 42 9.22 -22.96 10.46
N HIS A 43 8.99 -22.11 9.47
CA HIS A 43 9.77 -22.12 8.25
C HIS A 43 11.14 -21.57 8.59
N ASP A 44 12.05 -22.51 8.75
CA ASP A 44 13.45 -22.38 9.09
C ASP A 44 14.06 -21.09 8.51
N ILE A 45 15.03 -20.53 9.21
CA ILE A 45 15.88 -19.41 8.78
C ILE A 45 16.15 -19.40 7.27
N GLU A 46 16.30 -20.57 6.64
CA GLU A 46 16.46 -20.73 5.20
C GLU A 46 15.27 -20.22 4.36
N SER A 47 14.05 -20.37 4.82
CA SER A 47 12.85 -19.95 4.07
C SER A 47 12.66 -18.43 4.13
N ILE A 48 12.85 -17.82 5.30
CA ILE A 48 12.84 -16.38 5.50
C ILE A 48 14.00 -15.74 4.73
N ILE A 49 15.18 -16.34 4.79
CA ILE A 49 16.38 -15.97 4.06
C ILE A 49 16.09 -15.94 2.55
N TYR A 50 15.50 -16.98 1.97
CA TYR A 50 15.23 -17.02 0.52
C TYR A 50 14.25 -15.94 0.03
N ASN A 51 13.24 -15.58 0.81
CA ASN A 51 12.24 -14.60 0.41
C ASN A 51 12.74 -13.15 0.54
N HIS A 52 13.66 -12.90 1.47
CA HIS A 52 14.14 -11.56 1.78
C HIS A 52 15.65 -11.36 1.53
N CYS A 53 16.33 -12.36 0.97
CA CYS A 53 17.74 -12.26 0.66
C CYS A 53 18.03 -12.06 -0.83
N VAL A 54 19.17 -11.47 -1.08
CA VAL A 54 19.70 -11.19 -2.41
C VAL A 54 21.00 -11.98 -2.61
N SER A 55 21.10 -12.66 -3.75
CA SER A 55 22.32 -13.40 -4.07
C SER A 55 23.46 -12.47 -4.47
N GLU A 56 24.71 -12.88 -4.19
CA GLU A 56 25.93 -12.19 -4.65
C GLU A 56 25.90 -11.92 -6.16
N ALA A 57 25.36 -12.85 -6.95
CA ALA A 57 25.31 -12.71 -8.40
C ALA A 57 24.44 -11.52 -8.85
N VAL A 58 23.32 -11.29 -8.17
CA VAL A 58 22.43 -10.12 -8.41
C VAL A 58 23.17 -8.84 -8.06
N LEU A 59 23.78 -8.77 -6.88
CA LEU A 59 24.52 -7.56 -6.43
C LEU A 59 25.68 -7.24 -7.34
N ARG A 60 26.44 -8.25 -7.78
CA ARG A 60 27.51 -8.07 -8.77
C ARG A 60 27.00 -7.49 -10.10
N GLY A 61 25.87 -7.99 -10.55
CA GLY A 61 25.22 -7.47 -11.77
C GLY A 61 24.81 -6.01 -11.63
N LEU A 62 24.25 -5.62 -10.50
CA LEU A 62 23.83 -4.24 -10.21
C LEU A 62 25.03 -3.29 -10.08
N TYR A 63 26.13 -3.75 -9.46
CA TYR A 63 27.39 -3.00 -9.36
C TYR A 63 28.19 -2.97 -10.66
N GLY A 64 27.85 -3.80 -11.64
CA GLY A 64 28.54 -3.86 -12.94
C GLY A 64 29.84 -4.66 -12.95
N VAL A 65 30.09 -5.50 -11.94
CA VAL A 65 31.33 -6.32 -11.83
C VAL A 65 31.02 -7.79 -12.13
N LYS A 66 31.69 -8.34 -13.14
CA LYS A 66 31.55 -9.75 -13.53
C LYS A 66 32.34 -10.71 -12.64
N ASN A 67 33.54 -10.31 -12.24
CA ASN A 67 34.46 -11.16 -11.47
C ASN A 67 34.04 -11.21 -9.99
N LYS A 68 33.95 -12.44 -9.46
CA LYS A 68 33.53 -12.71 -8.09
C LYS A 68 34.56 -12.20 -7.07
N GLU A 69 35.83 -12.42 -7.30
CA GLU A 69 36.90 -12.02 -6.38
C GLU A 69 37.04 -10.49 -6.34
N SER A 70 36.88 -9.81 -7.50
CA SER A 70 36.85 -8.35 -7.55
C SER A 70 35.69 -7.77 -6.76
N PHE A 71 34.51 -8.40 -6.79
CA PHE A 71 33.36 -7.96 -6.01
C PHE A 71 33.61 -8.17 -4.50
N LYS A 72 34.10 -9.33 -4.09
CA LYS A 72 34.45 -9.60 -2.70
C LYS A 72 35.45 -8.59 -2.13
N ALA A 73 36.46 -8.22 -2.92
CA ALA A 73 37.42 -7.20 -2.52
C ALA A 73 36.79 -5.82 -2.27
N LYS A 74 35.66 -5.53 -2.93
CA LYS A 74 34.88 -4.29 -2.70
C LYS A 74 33.92 -4.41 -1.51
N VAL A 75 33.39 -5.61 -1.23
CA VAL A 75 32.49 -5.87 -0.12
C VAL A 75 33.22 -5.96 1.22
N ARG A 76 34.42 -6.53 1.23
CA ARG A 76 35.21 -6.77 2.43
C ARG A 76 35.40 -5.52 3.32
N PRO A 77 35.73 -4.33 2.79
CA PRO A 77 35.81 -3.13 3.62
C PRO A 77 34.49 -2.74 4.30
N ALA A 78 33.35 -2.98 3.65
CA ALA A 78 32.03 -2.71 4.24
C ALA A 78 31.76 -3.61 5.45
N ILE A 79 32.19 -4.88 5.39
CA ILE A 79 32.08 -5.83 6.49
C ILE A 79 33.05 -5.43 7.62
N GLU A 80 34.32 -5.16 7.30
CA GLU A 80 35.35 -4.77 8.27
C GLU A 80 35.01 -3.48 9.02
N GLN A 81 34.27 -2.56 8.39
CA GLN A 81 33.77 -1.32 8.99
C GLN A 81 32.44 -1.49 9.72
N GLY A 82 31.83 -2.68 9.71
CA GLY A 82 30.54 -2.94 10.35
C GLY A 82 29.35 -2.28 9.64
N ILE A 83 29.49 -1.89 8.37
CA ILE A 83 28.41 -1.29 7.56
C ILE A 83 27.37 -2.34 7.22
N ILE A 84 27.80 -3.58 6.93
CA ILE A 84 26.98 -4.76 6.74
C ILE A 84 27.56 -5.93 7.53
N SER A 85 26.72 -6.90 7.87
CA SER A 85 27.14 -8.16 8.48
C SER A 85 27.77 -9.11 7.45
N GLU A 86 28.41 -10.17 7.94
CA GLU A 86 28.87 -11.25 7.07
C GLU A 86 27.67 -11.90 6.37
N PRO A 87 27.68 -12.01 5.02
CA PRO A 87 26.59 -12.65 4.31
C PRO A 87 26.51 -14.14 4.61
N THR A 88 25.32 -14.70 4.58
CA THR A 88 25.10 -16.11 4.83
C THR A 88 25.60 -16.97 3.68
N LYS A 89 26.47 -17.93 3.97
CA LYS A 89 27.00 -18.85 2.98
C LYS A 89 26.06 -20.04 2.79
N ILE A 90 25.64 -20.27 1.56
CA ILE A 90 24.95 -21.49 1.12
C ILE A 90 25.82 -22.28 0.13
N PRO A 91 25.54 -23.54 -0.18
CA PRO A 91 26.50 -24.43 -0.88
C PRO A 91 27.18 -23.85 -2.12
N ASN A 92 26.49 -23.03 -2.91
CA ASN A 92 27.05 -22.47 -4.15
C ASN A 92 26.97 -20.94 -4.23
N ASN A 93 26.52 -20.25 -3.17
CA ASN A 93 26.26 -18.83 -3.23
C ASN A 93 26.44 -18.16 -1.87
N TRP A 94 26.48 -16.81 -1.88
CA TRP A 94 26.38 -15.95 -0.72
C TRP A 94 25.06 -15.19 -0.79
N LEU A 95 24.34 -15.16 0.32
CA LEU A 95 23.08 -14.46 0.48
C LEU A 95 23.24 -13.26 1.43
N TYR A 96 22.78 -12.13 0.99
CA TYR A 96 22.73 -10.89 1.75
C TYR A 96 21.28 -10.63 2.16
N GLN A 97 21.03 -10.23 3.39
CA GLN A 97 19.73 -9.71 3.75
C GLN A 97 19.41 -8.50 2.89
N ARG A 98 18.14 -8.26 2.59
CA ARG A 98 17.78 -7.26 1.58
C ARG A 98 18.12 -5.83 2.01
N ASP A 99 17.92 -5.50 3.28
CA ASP A 99 18.30 -4.22 3.88
C ASP A 99 19.82 -4.00 3.80
N GLU A 100 20.61 -5.02 4.16
CA GLU A 100 22.06 -4.98 4.03
C GLU A 100 22.51 -4.92 2.57
N ALA A 101 21.78 -5.57 1.66
CA ALA A 101 22.02 -5.47 0.22
C ALA A 101 21.80 -4.03 -0.30
N CYS A 102 20.75 -3.36 0.18
CA CYS A 102 20.52 -1.94 -0.11
C CYS A 102 21.63 -1.05 0.44
N THR A 103 21.99 -1.24 1.71
CA THR A 103 23.09 -0.52 2.38
C THR A 103 24.42 -0.72 1.66
N LEU A 104 24.72 -1.96 1.24
CA LEU A 104 25.92 -2.27 0.47
C LEU A 104 25.94 -1.55 -0.88
N LEU A 105 24.82 -1.55 -1.62
CA LEU A 105 24.74 -0.86 -2.89
C LEU A 105 24.92 0.66 -2.74
N ASP A 106 24.39 1.25 -1.66
CA ASP A 106 24.61 2.65 -1.33
C ASP A 106 26.09 2.92 -0.99
N TYR A 107 26.71 2.08 -0.17
CA TYR A 107 28.14 2.15 0.14
C TYR A 107 29.04 2.05 -1.11
N LEU A 108 28.66 1.20 -2.05
CA LEU A 108 29.37 1.02 -3.32
C LEU A 108 29.09 2.14 -4.34
N GLY A 109 28.26 3.12 -4.01
CA GLY A 109 27.93 4.26 -4.87
C GLY A 109 27.06 3.87 -6.08
N VAL A 110 26.27 2.80 -5.98
CA VAL A 110 25.31 2.44 -7.04
C VAL A 110 24.14 3.42 -6.99
N PRO A 111 23.87 4.18 -8.07
CA PRO A 111 22.81 5.19 -8.06
C PRO A 111 21.44 4.60 -7.74
N LYS A 112 20.65 5.30 -6.92
CA LYS A 112 19.28 4.95 -6.55
C LYS A 112 18.27 5.95 -7.13
N TRP A 113 16.99 5.79 -6.83
CA TRP A 113 15.92 6.64 -7.35
C TRP A 113 16.12 8.10 -6.95
N SER A 114 16.34 8.38 -5.67
CA SER A 114 16.52 9.74 -5.14
C SER A 114 17.73 10.50 -5.70
N ASP A 115 18.69 9.79 -6.30
CA ASP A 115 19.84 10.42 -6.98
C ASP A 115 19.46 10.93 -8.39
N LYS A 116 18.29 10.53 -8.90
CA LYS A 116 17.84 10.82 -10.27
C LYS A 116 16.53 11.59 -10.31
N VAL A 117 15.74 11.53 -9.24
CA VAL A 117 14.41 12.10 -9.12
C VAL A 117 14.30 12.68 -7.73
N THR A 118 14.14 13.99 -7.65
CA THR A 118 14.12 14.73 -6.37
C THR A 118 12.71 14.93 -5.84
N LYS A 119 11.71 14.96 -6.73
CA LYS A 119 10.32 15.23 -6.36
C LYS A 119 9.57 13.96 -5.97
N THR A 120 9.11 13.90 -4.73
CA THR A 120 8.22 12.85 -4.23
C THR A 120 6.89 12.86 -4.99
N GLN A 121 6.46 11.68 -5.43
CA GLN A 121 5.13 11.51 -6.03
C GLN A 121 4.15 11.03 -4.97
N VAL A 122 2.99 11.70 -4.92
CA VAL A 122 1.86 11.34 -4.04
C VAL A 122 0.73 10.84 -4.93
N VAL A 123 0.48 9.54 -4.90
CA VAL A 123 -0.42 8.88 -5.84
C VAL A 123 -1.62 8.30 -5.11
N ASN A 124 -2.80 8.77 -5.48
CA ASN A 124 -4.05 8.23 -4.98
C ASN A 124 -4.48 7.03 -5.85
N VAL A 125 -4.76 5.89 -5.22
CA VAL A 125 -5.29 4.69 -5.87
C VAL A 125 -6.78 4.64 -5.63
N GLN A 126 -7.58 5.03 -6.62
CA GLN A 126 -8.99 5.22 -6.44
C GLN A 126 -9.86 4.66 -7.57
N ASN A 127 -11.00 4.12 -7.17
CA ASN A 127 -12.18 3.89 -7.98
C ASN A 127 -13.40 3.76 -7.04
N GLN A 128 -14.53 4.37 -7.37
CA GLN A 128 -15.74 4.32 -6.54
C GLN A 128 -16.40 2.95 -6.51
N LYS A 129 -16.06 2.05 -7.43
CA LYS A 129 -16.60 0.70 -7.40
C LYS A 129 -15.88 -0.16 -6.35
N GLY A 130 -16.67 -0.83 -5.52
CA GLY A 130 -16.17 -1.87 -4.61
C GLY A 130 -15.68 -3.10 -5.38
N GLY A 131 -14.63 -3.76 -4.88
CA GLY A 131 -14.13 -5.00 -5.47
C GLY A 131 -13.30 -4.86 -6.75
N THR A 132 -12.92 -3.64 -7.15
CA THR A 132 -12.01 -3.41 -8.29
C THR A 132 -10.54 -3.69 -8.00
N GLY A 133 -10.21 -4.26 -6.84
CA GLY A 133 -8.85 -4.60 -6.49
C GLY A 133 -7.94 -3.41 -6.13
N LYS A 134 -8.48 -2.27 -5.66
CA LYS A 134 -7.70 -1.09 -5.25
C LYS A 134 -6.58 -1.44 -4.27
N SER A 135 -6.93 -1.96 -3.12
CA SER A 135 -5.97 -2.30 -2.06
C SER A 135 -4.96 -3.35 -2.52
N THR A 136 -5.40 -4.40 -3.23
CA THR A 136 -4.51 -5.41 -3.82
C THR A 136 -3.55 -4.77 -4.82
N THR A 137 -4.02 -3.82 -5.63
CA THR A 137 -3.19 -3.08 -6.59
C THR A 137 -2.17 -2.19 -5.87
N ALA A 138 -2.62 -1.40 -4.88
CA ALA A 138 -1.77 -0.51 -4.10
C ALA A 138 -0.64 -1.29 -3.41
N VAL A 139 -0.98 -2.38 -2.70
CA VAL A 139 0.00 -3.26 -2.04
C VAL A 139 0.95 -3.89 -3.03
N SER A 140 0.44 -4.44 -4.14
CA SER A 140 1.28 -5.14 -5.12
C SER A 140 2.28 -4.20 -5.80
N ILE A 141 1.85 -2.99 -6.14
CA ILE A 141 2.72 -1.96 -6.73
C ILE A 141 3.73 -1.47 -5.71
N ALA A 142 3.31 -1.15 -4.48
CA ALA A 142 4.19 -0.74 -3.40
C ALA A 142 5.29 -1.78 -3.15
N ALA A 143 4.90 -3.05 -3.01
CA ALA A 143 5.84 -4.15 -2.82
C ALA A 143 6.81 -4.31 -4.00
N ALA A 144 6.31 -4.26 -5.25
CA ALA A 144 7.16 -4.40 -6.44
C ALA A 144 8.21 -3.29 -6.56
N MET A 145 7.83 -2.05 -6.21
CA MET A 145 8.72 -0.91 -6.27
C MET A 145 9.72 -0.91 -5.10
N ALA A 146 9.28 -1.22 -3.88
CA ALA A 146 10.15 -1.32 -2.71
C ALA A 146 11.19 -2.44 -2.85
N LEU A 147 10.79 -3.58 -3.43
CA LEU A 147 11.68 -4.72 -3.68
C LEU A 147 12.65 -4.50 -4.86
N ASN A 148 12.54 -3.40 -5.60
CA ASN A 148 13.41 -3.12 -6.74
C ASN A 148 14.77 -2.57 -6.26
N LEU A 149 15.79 -3.40 -6.28
CA LEU A 149 17.15 -3.06 -5.87
C LEU A 149 17.85 -2.02 -6.76
N THR A 150 17.41 -1.85 -7.99
CA THR A 150 17.99 -0.83 -8.89
C THR A 150 17.64 0.57 -8.42
N ASP A 151 16.41 0.76 -7.97
CA ASP A 151 15.91 2.08 -7.58
C ASP A 151 15.93 2.30 -6.07
N ARG A 152 15.79 1.24 -5.28
CA ARG A 152 15.74 1.30 -3.80
C ARG A 152 14.85 2.42 -3.28
N MET A 153 13.65 2.54 -3.89
CA MET A 153 12.68 3.58 -3.53
C MET A 153 12.20 3.40 -2.09
N ARG A 154 12.15 4.48 -1.35
CA ARG A 154 11.50 4.56 -0.03
C ARG A 154 10.02 4.82 -0.25
N ILE A 155 9.17 3.95 0.23
CA ILE A 155 7.73 3.98 -0.06
C ILE A 155 6.93 4.06 1.23
N ALA A 156 6.01 5.03 1.30
CA ALA A 156 4.93 5.04 2.28
C ALA A 156 3.63 4.61 1.60
N LEU A 157 2.93 3.66 2.20
CA LEU A 157 1.60 3.24 1.79
C LEU A 157 0.62 3.62 2.90
N ILE A 158 -0.30 4.54 2.61
CA ILE A 158 -1.24 5.06 3.60
C ILE A 158 -2.63 4.49 3.31
N ASP A 159 -3.19 3.81 4.31
CA ASP A 159 -4.56 3.29 4.27
C ASP A 159 -5.52 4.39 4.73
N LEU A 160 -6.46 4.75 3.88
CA LEU A 160 -7.59 5.63 4.19
C LEU A 160 -8.94 4.92 3.97
N ASP A 161 -8.93 3.60 3.75
CA ASP A 161 -10.15 2.82 3.78
C ASP A 161 -10.40 2.34 5.23
N PRO A 162 -11.49 2.75 5.89
CA PRO A 162 -11.80 2.31 7.25
C PRO A 162 -11.93 0.78 7.39
N GLN A 163 -12.11 0.06 6.29
CA GLN A 163 -12.05 -1.41 6.31
C GLN A 163 -10.64 -1.94 6.66
N GLY A 164 -9.60 -1.12 6.50
CA GLY A 164 -8.25 -1.40 6.95
C GLY A 164 -7.60 -2.64 6.31
N SER A 165 -7.84 -2.82 5.02
CA SER A 165 -7.42 -4.02 4.29
C SER A 165 -5.91 -4.21 4.22
N LEU A 166 -5.12 -3.12 4.22
CA LEU A 166 -3.66 -3.16 4.04
C LEU A 166 -2.94 -3.89 5.18
N ARG A 167 -3.46 -3.80 6.41
CA ARG A 167 -2.90 -4.52 7.58
C ARG A 167 -2.79 -6.02 7.34
N ASN A 168 -3.78 -6.57 6.62
CA ASN A 168 -3.85 -8.00 6.35
C ASN A 168 -2.79 -8.48 5.33
N PHE A 169 -2.17 -7.57 4.59
CA PHE A 169 -1.12 -7.91 3.64
C PHE A 169 0.27 -7.67 4.21
N LEU A 170 0.46 -6.59 4.97
CA LEU A 170 1.78 -6.06 5.24
C LEU A 170 2.16 -6.06 6.72
N ALA A 171 1.19 -5.99 7.62
CA ALA A 171 1.45 -5.83 9.03
C ALA A 171 0.37 -6.51 9.90
N PRO A 172 0.27 -7.84 9.87
CA PRO A 172 -0.76 -8.58 10.61
C PRO A 172 -0.72 -8.34 12.13
N ASN A 173 0.45 -7.99 12.67
CA ASN A 173 0.62 -7.69 14.10
C ASN A 173 -0.22 -6.47 14.54
N LEU A 174 -0.55 -5.56 13.62
CA LEU A 174 -1.36 -4.38 13.87
C LEU A 174 -2.85 -4.70 14.04
N ASN A 175 -3.27 -5.92 13.82
CA ASN A 175 -4.62 -6.38 14.14
C ASN A 175 -4.81 -6.70 15.64
N ASN A 176 -3.76 -6.59 16.46
CA ASN A 176 -3.83 -6.80 17.89
C ASN A 176 -4.35 -5.53 18.57
N LYS A 177 -5.48 -5.62 19.28
CA LYS A 177 -6.12 -4.49 20.01
C LYS A 177 -5.26 -3.89 21.15
N ASN A 178 -4.16 -4.52 21.51
CA ASN A 178 -3.26 -4.07 22.56
C ASN A 178 -2.09 -3.21 22.04
N VAL A 179 -2.11 -2.82 20.77
CA VAL A 179 -1.07 -1.96 20.20
C VAL A 179 -1.64 -0.57 19.98
N ASP A 180 -1.10 0.39 20.70
CA ASP A 180 -1.46 1.80 20.58
C ASP A 180 -0.83 2.38 19.29
N ILE A 181 -1.63 2.43 18.24
CA ILE A 181 -1.21 2.96 16.93
C ILE A 181 -2.10 4.12 16.56
N LEU A 182 -1.46 5.23 16.17
CA LEU A 182 -2.16 6.37 15.61
C LEU A 182 -2.43 6.14 14.12
N THR A 183 -3.67 6.38 13.70
CA THR A 183 -4.09 6.37 12.29
C THR A 183 -3.87 7.73 11.64
N SER A 184 -4.08 7.78 10.33
CA SER A 184 -4.11 9.07 9.62
C SER A 184 -5.15 10.01 10.20
N VAL A 185 -6.31 9.51 10.62
CA VAL A 185 -7.39 10.33 11.20
C VAL A 185 -7.01 10.85 12.58
N ASP A 186 -6.37 10.05 13.42
CA ASP A 186 -5.84 10.52 14.72
C ASP A 186 -4.86 11.68 14.53
N LEU A 187 -3.97 11.58 13.53
CA LEU A 187 -2.99 12.62 13.21
C LEU A 187 -3.65 13.89 12.64
N MET A 188 -4.67 13.73 11.80
CA MET A 188 -5.42 14.85 11.19
C MET A 188 -6.23 15.61 12.24
N LEU A 189 -6.91 14.91 13.14
CA LEU A 189 -7.73 15.51 14.17
C LEU A 189 -6.88 16.05 15.33
N GLY A 190 -5.83 15.32 15.69
CA GLY A 190 -4.83 15.80 16.65
C GLY A 190 -5.44 16.22 17.98
N ASN A 191 -5.09 17.42 18.46
CA ASN A 191 -5.59 17.97 19.73
C ASN A 191 -7.08 18.36 19.72
N LYS A 192 -7.77 18.28 18.59
CA LYS A 192 -9.21 18.55 18.50
C LYS A 192 -10.04 17.46 19.18
N GLU A 193 -9.51 16.25 19.28
CA GLU A 193 -10.11 15.15 20.04
C GLU A 193 -9.52 15.08 21.45
N VAL A 194 -10.18 15.71 22.39
CA VAL A 194 -9.76 15.71 23.79
C VAL A 194 -9.81 14.30 24.37
N GLY A 195 -8.70 13.85 24.97
CA GLY A 195 -8.58 12.51 25.56
C GLY A 195 -8.19 11.41 24.58
N SER A 196 -8.03 11.72 23.29
CA SER A 196 -7.51 10.78 22.30
C SER A 196 -6.07 10.33 22.63
N LEU A 197 -5.64 9.21 22.04
CA LEU A 197 -4.26 8.72 22.18
C LEU A 197 -3.26 9.78 21.70
N TYR A 198 -3.54 10.46 20.58
CA TYR A 198 -2.75 11.59 20.10
C TYR A 198 -2.60 12.67 21.18
N ASN A 199 -3.72 13.09 21.78
CA ASN A 199 -3.72 14.13 22.79
C ASN A 199 -2.92 13.75 24.06
N GLN A 200 -2.95 12.47 24.44
CA GLN A 200 -2.17 11.95 25.57
C GLN A 200 -0.67 12.07 25.31
N TYR A 201 -0.17 11.61 24.15
CA TYR A 201 1.23 11.72 23.78
C TYR A 201 1.71 13.17 23.59
N TYR A 202 0.86 13.99 22.95
CA TYR A 202 1.17 15.41 22.77
C TYR A 202 1.33 16.16 24.09
N ARG A 203 0.51 15.84 25.09
CA ARG A 203 0.63 16.40 26.46
C ARG A 203 1.90 15.92 27.19
N GLN A 204 2.46 14.80 26.80
CA GLN A 204 3.75 14.32 27.31
C GLN A 204 4.95 15.00 26.63
N GLY A 205 4.70 15.93 25.71
CA GLY A 205 5.75 16.70 25.03
C GLY A 205 6.23 16.09 23.70
N ILE A 206 5.60 15.02 23.22
CA ILE A 206 5.92 14.44 21.92
C ILE A 206 5.36 15.35 20.82
N THR A 207 6.20 15.76 19.90
CA THR A 207 5.81 16.67 18.81
C THR A 207 4.94 15.97 17.76
N HIS A 208 4.18 16.76 17.02
CA HIS A 208 3.35 16.23 15.92
C HIS A 208 4.19 15.43 14.90
N LYS A 209 5.36 15.95 14.52
CA LYS A 209 6.28 15.27 13.60
C LYS A 209 6.71 13.89 14.13
N GLU A 210 7.09 13.81 15.40
CA GLU A 210 7.46 12.54 16.03
C GLU A 210 6.30 11.55 16.04
N LEU A 211 5.06 12.01 16.30
CA LEU A 211 3.87 11.18 16.25
C LEU A 211 3.58 10.66 14.83
N VAL A 212 3.72 11.51 13.82
CA VAL A 212 3.58 11.10 12.41
C VAL A 212 4.63 10.05 12.04
N MET A 213 5.88 10.28 12.41
CA MET A 213 6.97 9.33 12.12
C MET A 213 6.78 8.00 12.85
N ALA A 214 6.28 8.02 14.10
CA ALA A 214 5.98 6.81 14.86
C ALA A 214 4.76 6.04 14.32
N SER A 215 3.85 6.71 13.60
CA SER A 215 2.68 6.08 12.97
C SER A 215 3.04 5.32 11.69
N LEU A 216 4.19 5.59 11.11
CA LEU A 216 4.74 4.87 9.96
C LEU A 216 5.30 3.52 10.40
N GLN A 217 4.47 2.50 10.36
CA GLN A 217 4.82 1.16 10.80
C GLN A 217 5.70 0.44 9.80
N GLU A 218 6.72 -0.25 10.31
CA GLU A 218 7.56 -1.13 9.49
C GLU A 218 6.74 -2.31 8.96
N THR A 219 7.05 -2.74 7.76
CA THR A 219 6.51 -3.96 7.18
C THR A 219 7.59 -5.03 7.06
N HIS A 220 7.20 -6.23 6.68
CA HIS A 220 8.18 -7.28 6.35
C HIS A 220 8.89 -7.05 5.00
N ILE A 221 8.53 -6.00 4.28
CA ILE A 221 9.16 -5.63 3.00
C ILE A 221 10.07 -4.42 3.23
N THR A 222 11.36 -4.59 2.99
CA THR A 222 12.36 -3.52 3.08
C THR A 222 11.97 -2.31 2.23
N ASN A 223 12.16 -1.10 2.76
CA ASN A 223 11.82 0.17 2.13
C ASN A 223 10.31 0.44 1.97
N LEU A 224 9.44 -0.32 2.63
CA LEU A 224 8.00 -0.11 2.61
C LEU A 224 7.47 0.07 4.03
N LYS A 225 6.90 1.23 4.32
CA LYS A 225 6.20 1.53 5.58
C LYS A 225 4.72 1.76 5.33
N ILE A 226 3.89 1.52 6.35
CA ILE A 226 2.45 1.77 6.25
C ILE A 226 1.94 2.65 7.40
N ILE A 227 0.92 3.46 7.11
CA ILE A 227 0.01 3.99 8.12
C ILE A 227 -1.30 3.22 7.97
N PRO A 228 -1.73 2.46 8.99
CA PRO A 228 -2.94 1.65 8.91
C PRO A 228 -4.20 2.49 9.10
N ALA A 229 -5.35 1.97 8.66
CA ALA A 229 -6.67 2.48 8.98
C ALA A 229 -7.46 1.50 9.84
N TYR A 230 -8.46 2.00 10.56
CA TYR A 230 -9.40 1.25 11.36
C TYR A 230 -10.83 1.76 11.14
N PRO A 231 -11.87 0.95 11.46
CA PRO A 231 -13.27 1.37 11.26
C PRO A 231 -13.63 2.69 11.92
N GLU A 232 -12.99 3.01 13.04
CA GLU A 232 -13.20 4.26 13.77
C GLU A 232 -12.78 5.51 12.99
N ASP A 233 -12.00 5.36 11.92
CA ASP A 233 -11.55 6.47 11.05
C ASP A 233 -12.69 7.09 10.24
N GLU A 234 -13.84 6.42 10.11
CA GLU A 234 -15.05 7.00 9.53
C GLU A 234 -15.50 8.30 10.22
N ARG A 235 -15.13 8.49 11.51
CA ARG A 235 -15.45 9.70 12.29
C ARG A 235 -14.92 11.00 11.67
N PHE A 236 -13.90 10.92 10.82
CA PHE A 236 -13.40 12.08 10.07
C PHE A 236 -14.46 12.69 9.17
N ASN A 237 -15.36 11.89 8.60
CA ASN A 237 -16.41 12.37 7.70
C ASN A 237 -17.41 13.26 8.43
N ASP A 238 -17.76 12.90 9.65
CA ASP A 238 -18.66 13.70 10.50
C ASP A 238 -17.97 15.00 10.94
N TYR A 239 -16.72 14.90 11.37
CA TYR A 239 -15.92 16.08 11.71
C TYR A 239 -15.80 17.03 10.52
N ALA A 240 -15.38 16.55 9.36
CA ALA A 240 -15.22 17.37 8.17
C ALA A 240 -16.53 18.05 7.75
N SER A 241 -17.64 17.32 7.80
CA SER A 241 -18.98 17.84 7.53
C SER A 241 -19.37 18.97 8.49
N SER A 242 -18.99 18.87 9.76
CA SER A 242 -19.23 19.91 10.78
C SER A 242 -18.42 21.20 10.54
N THR A 243 -17.33 21.11 9.78
CA THR A 243 -16.48 22.28 9.45
C THR A 243 -16.92 23.01 8.17
N LYS A 244 -17.97 22.51 7.49
CA LYS A 244 -18.46 23.10 6.24
C LYS A 244 -18.89 24.53 6.44
N SER A 245 -18.32 25.44 5.67
CA SER A 245 -18.65 26.87 5.68
C SER A 245 -19.96 27.14 4.92
N GLU A 246 -20.51 28.36 5.08
CA GLU A 246 -21.71 28.79 4.37
C GLU A 246 -21.55 28.78 2.84
N ASN A 247 -20.34 29.03 2.33
CA ASN A 247 -20.01 28.96 0.89
C ASN A 247 -19.79 27.52 0.40
N GLY A 248 -19.90 26.53 1.27
CA GLY A 248 -19.75 25.12 0.89
C GLY A 248 -18.34 24.54 0.99
N GLU A 249 -17.31 25.34 1.32
CA GLU A 249 -15.97 24.86 1.57
C GLU A 249 -15.89 23.95 2.79
N ILE A 250 -15.01 22.96 2.73
CA ILE A 250 -14.71 22.03 3.82
C ILE A 250 -13.24 22.18 4.22
N PRO A 251 -12.89 23.08 5.15
CA PRO A 251 -11.50 23.34 5.54
C PRO A 251 -10.74 22.09 6.01
N ALA A 252 -11.47 21.12 6.59
CA ALA A 252 -10.89 19.87 7.05
C ALA A 252 -10.21 19.04 5.94
N LEU A 253 -10.53 19.26 4.66
CA LEU A 253 -9.90 18.56 3.55
C LEU A 253 -8.38 18.80 3.46
N ARG A 254 -7.91 19.94 3.97
CA ARG A 254 -6.48 20.29 4.01
C ARG A 254 -5.66 19.47 5.01
N LEU A 255 -6.33 18.92 6.03
CA LEU A 255 -5.64 18.30 7.17
C LEU A 255 -4.76 17.11 6.76
N PHE A 256 -5.19 16.29 5.83
CA PHE A 256 -4.38 15.15 5.39
C PHE A 256 -3.06 15.59 4.75
N LYS A 257 -3.12 16.59 3.87
CA LYS A 257 -1.92 17.17 3.26
C LYS A 257 -1.01 17.82 4.30
N GLU A 258 -1.55 18.78 5.07
CA GLU A 258 -0.77 19.60 6.00
C GLU A 258 -0.19 18.80 7.18
N LYS A 259 -0.97 17.83 7.70
CA LYS A 259 -0.59 17.11 8.92
C LYS A 259 0.15 15.82 8.66
N ILE A 260 0.08 15.27 7.47
CA ILE A 260 0.72 13.99 7.16
C ILE A 260 1.64 14.13 5.96
N ILE A 261 1.11 14.45 4.78
CA ILE A 261 1.89 14.39 3.54
C ILE A 261 3.06 15.37 3.57
N ASP A 262 2.83 16.63 3.95
CA ASP A 262 3.88 17.65 4.00
C ASP A 262 4.92 17.37 5.11
N VAL A 263 4.57 16.57 6.11
CA VAL A 263 5.49 16.17 7.19
C VAL A 263 6.45 15.07 6.74
N ILE A 264 5.98 14.13 5.89
CA ILE A 264 6.75 12.93 5.50
C ILE A 264 7.29 13.00 4.07
N ARG A 265 6.92 14.01 3.29
CA ARG A 265 7.22 14.10 1.85
C ARG A 265 8.71 13.92 1.54
N ASP A 266 9.60 14.50 2.32
CA ASP A 266 11.05 14.44 2.09
C ASP A 266 11.67 13.08 2.48
N ASP A 267 10.96 12.28 3.26
CA ASP A 267 11.44 10.99 3.73
C ASP A 267 11.16 9.85 2.76
N PHE A 268 10.28 10.07 1.77
CA PHE A 268 9.84 9.05 0.81
C PHE A 268 9.95 9.51 -0.63
N ASP A 269 10.20 8.55 -1.52
CA ASP A 269 10.28 8.77 -2.96
C ASP A 269 8.90 8.60 -3.63
N LEU A 270 8.04 7.79 -3.01
CA LEU A 270 6.67 7.55 -3.44
C LEU A 270 5.77 7.39 -2.20
N ILE A 271 4.67 8.12 -2.19
CA ILE A 271 3.58 7.96 -1.23
C ILE A 271 2.36 7.45 -2.02
N LEU A 272 1.91 6.22 -1.70
CA LEU A 272 0.70 5.64 -2.25
C LEU A 272 -0.42 5.77 -1.22
N ILE A 273 -1.60 6.16 -1.67
CA ILE A 273 -2.79 6.30 -0.81
C ILE A 273 -3.84 5.32 -1.30
N ASP A 274 -4.19 4.33 -0.47
CA ASP A 274 -5.32 3.43 -0.71
C ASP A 274 -6.59 4.01 -0.12
N THR A 275 -7.67 4.03 -0.88
CA THR A 275 -8.94 4.63 -0.48
C THR A 275 -10.11 3.67 -0.63
N GLY A 276 -11.11 3.84 0.22
CA GLY A 276 -12.39 3.14 0.11
C GLY A 276 -13.17 3.50 -1.18
N PRO A 277 -14.21 2.73 -1.50
CA PRO A 277 -15.04 2.97 -2.69
C PRO A 277 -16.05 4.10 -2.49
N HIS A 278 -15.94 4.88 -1.42
CA HIS A 278 -16.89 5.90 -1.03
C HIS A 278 -16.53 7.27 -1.60
N ASN A 279 -17.55 8.10 -1.74
CA ASN A 279 -17.41 9.51 -2.08
C ASN A 279 -17.69 10.35 -0.85
N ASN A 280 -16.68 10.57 -0.03
CA ASN A 280 -16.78 11.21 1.28
C ASN A 280 -15.57 12.14 1.55
N PRO A 281 -15.63 13.00 2.58
CA PRO A 281 -14.55 13.93 2.91
C PRO A 281 -13.18 13.29 3.11
N LEU A 282 -13.09 12.06 3.65
CA LEU A 282 -11.82 11.36 3.84
C LEU A 282 -11.14 11.06 2.50
N VAL A 283 -11.92 10.60 1.51
CA VAL A 283 -11.44 10.39 0.14
C VAL A 283 -11.09 11.72 -0.53
N TRP A 284 -11.89 12.77 -0.36
CA TRP A 284 -11.58 14.08 -0.95
C TRP A 284 -10.30 14.68 -0.37
N SER A 285 -10.01 14.48 0.92
CA SER A 285 -8.76 14.94 1.52
C SER A 285 -7.54 14.24 0.93
N SER A 286 -7.65 12.96 0.55
CA SER A 286 -6.59 12.27 -0.18
C SER A 286 -6.38 12.81 -1.58
N MET A 287 -7.46 13.20 -2.27
CA MET A 287 -7.38 13.84 -3.59
C MET A 287 -6.77 15.24 -3.49
N TYR A 288 -7.08 15.98 -2.43
CA TYR A 288 -6.47 17.29 -2.18
C TYR A 288 -4.94 17.21 -2.04
N ALA A 289 -4.42 16.12 -1.52
CA ALA A 289 -2.99 15.93 -1.22
C ALA A 289 -2.19 15.26 -2.35
N ALA A 290 -2.86 14.65 -3.34
CA ALA A 290 -2.22 13.84 -4.36
C ALA A 290 -1.93 14.65 -5.63
N ASN A 291 -0.78 14.38 -6.26
CA ASN A 291 -0.44 14.92 -7.57
C ASN A 291 -0.60 13.90 -8.72
N GLY A 292 -0.85 12.64 -8.39
CA GLY A 292 -1.10 11.57 -9.35
C GLY A 292 -2.31 10.72 -8.97
N LEU A 293 -2.99 10.17 -9.97
CA LEU A 293 -4.15 9.30 -9.79
C LEU A 293 -3.99 8.01 -10.58
N LEU A 294 -4.06 6.89 -9.89
CA LEU A 294 -4.10 5.55 -10.48
C LEU A 294 -5.50 4.97 -10.31
N ILE A 295 -6.13 4.57 -11.42
CA ILE A 295 -7.52 4.12 -11.45
C ILE A 295 -7.57 2.65 -11.87
N PRO A 296 -7.64 1.70 -10.92
CA PRO A 296 -7.80 0.30 -11.22
C PRO A 296 -9.23 0.01 -11.75
N VAL A 297 -9.32 -0.65 -12.89
CA VAL A 297 -10.58 -1.04 -13.54
C VAL A 297 -10.54 -2.52 -13.89
N THR A 298 -11.57 -3.26 -13.50
CA THR A 298 -11.73 -4.63 -13.98
C THR A 298 -12.36 -4.61 -15.38
N PRO A 299 -11.79 -5.27 -16.40
CA PRO A 299 -12.28 -5.23 -17.77
C PRO A 299 -13.53 -6.11 -17.93
N ARG A 300 -14.63 -5.69 -17.31
CA ARG A 300 -15.95 -6.32 -17.39
C ARG A 300 -16.98 -5.23 -17.67
N LYS A 301 -17.95 -5.52 -18.52
CA LYS A 301 -18.94 -4.52 -18.96
C LYS A 301 -19.58 -3.72 -17.83
N LEU A 302 -20.03 -4.38 -16.76
CA LEU A 302 -20.62 -3.67 -15.60
C LEU A 302 -19.59 -2.82 -14.82
N ASP A 303 -18.32 -3.20 -14.85
CA ASP A 303 -17.26 -2.51 -14.13
C ASP A 303 -16.78 -1.28 -14.90
N VAL A 304 -16.75 -1.37 -16.24
CA VAL A 304 -16.44 -0.26 -17.12
C VAL A 304 -17.52 0.82 -17.02
N HIS A 305 -18.80 0.50 -17.09
CA HIS A 305 -19.88 1.47 -16.90
C HIS A 305 -19.87 2.16 -15.53
N SER A 306 -19.51 1.44 -14.47
CA SER A 306 -19.37 2.04 -13.15
C SER A 306 -18.17 2.98 -13.06
N SER A 307 -17.10 2.66 -13.79
CA SER A 307 -15.93 3.53 -13.91
C SER A 307 -16.21 4.78 -14.75
N GLU A 308 -17.07 4.66 -15.77
CA GLU A 308 -17.55 5.78 -16.57
C GLU A 308 -18.28 6.83 -15.71
N ALA A 309 -19.14 6.38 -14.79
CA ALA A 309 -19.76 7.25 -13.80
C ALA A 309 -18.74 7.92 -12.87
N PHE A 310 -17.68 7.21 -12.47
CA PHE A 310 -16.58 7.77 -11.70
C PHE A 310 -15.87 8.88 -12.48
N TYR A 311 -15.53 8.66 -13.77
CA TYR A 311 -14.88 9.67 -14.60
C TYR A 311 -15.76 10.91 -14.82
N THR A 312 -17.06 10.72 -15.05
CA THR A 312 -18.02 11.83 -15.19
C THR A 312 -18.06 12.68 -13.92
N ASN A 313 -17.86 12.08 -12.77
CA ASN A 313 -17.85 12.78 -11.51
C ASN A 313 -16.46 13.32 -11.13
N LEU A 314 -15.39 12.74 -11.66
CA LEU A 314 -14.01 13.10 -11.29
C LEU A 314 -13.72 14.60 -11.58
N SER A 315 -14.16 15.13 -12.71
CA SER A 315 -14.03 16.56 -13.02
C SER A 315 -14.72 17.43 -11.97
N LYS A 316 -15.94 17.06 -11.60
CA LYS A 316 -16.69 17.76 -10.55
C LYS A 316 -15.99 17.72 -9.20
N TYR A 317 -15.38 16.56 -8.84
CA TYR A 317 -14.65 16.47 -7.58
C TYR A 317 -13.40 17.35 -7.59
N ILE A 318 -12.67 17.40 -8.70
CA ILE A 318 -11.51 18.28 -8.84
C ILE A 318 -11.93 19.75 -8.73
N GLU A 319 -13.06 20.12 -9.34
CA GLU A 319 -13.62 21.48 -9.25
C GLU A 319 -14.07 21.85 -7.82
N PHE A 320 -14.44 20.86 -6.98
CA PHE A 320 -14.80 21.09 -5.58
C PHE A 320 -13.59 21.18 -4.64
N LEU A 321 -12.41 20.79 -5.10
CA LEU A 321 -11.21 20.93 -4.26
C LEU A 321 -10.89 22.42 -4.07
N PRO A 322 -10.41 22.82 -2.88
CA PRO A 322 -9.91 24.16 -2.67
C PRO A 322 -8.83 24.55 -3.69
N GLU A 323 -8.73 25.84 -4.03
CA GLU A 323 -7.79 26.35 -5.03
C GLU A 323 -6.31 26.05 -4.68
N ASP A 324 -5.99 25.87 -3.42
CA ASP A 324 -4.67 25.52 -2.90
C ASP A 324 -4.40 24.01 -2.83
N ALA A 325 -5.27 23.19 -3.43
CA ALA A 325 -5.02 21.75 -3.54
C ALA A 325 -3.76 21.46 -4.37
N GLU A 326 -3.08 20.33 -4.04
CA GLU A 326 -1.99 19.86 -4.88
C GLU A 326 -2.54 19.58 -6.29
N PRO A 327 -1.96 20.16 -7.35
CA PRO A 327 -2.50 19.96 -8.69
C PRO A 327 -2.27 18.52 -9.16
N PHE A 328 -3.33 17.88 -9.66
CA PHE A 328 -3.18 16.62 -10.38
C PHE A 328 -2.40 16.88 -11.68
N THR A 329 -1.18 16.34 -11.74
CA THR A 329 -0.32 16.47 -12.92
C THR A 329 -0.51 15.33 -13.90
N TRP A 330 -1.00 14.17 -13.43
CA TRP A 330 -1.25 13.00 -14.26
C TRP A 330 -2.30 12.05 -13.68
N TYR A 331 -2.90 11.27 -14.54
CA TYR A 331 -3.63 10.07 -14.16
C TYR A 331 -3.33 8.92 -15.09
N ARG A 332 -3.53 7.70 -14.63
CA ARG A 332 -3.48 6.47 -15.43
C ARG A 332 -4.60 5.52 -15.04
N VAL A 333 -5.14 4.87 -16.06
CA VAL A 333 -6.09 3.77 -15.92
C VAL A 333 -5.31 2.48 -15.96
N LEU A 334 -5.59 1.57 -15.06
CA LEU A 334 -4.94 0.26 -14.97
C LEU A 334 -5.98 -0.84 -15.04
N ALA A 335 -5.93 -1.68 -16.07
CA ALA A 335 -6.74 -2.88 -16.12
C ALA A 335 -6.22 -3.91 -15.11
N VAL A 336 -7.09 -4.37 -14.23
CA VAL A 336 -6.77 -5.33 -13.17
C VAL A 336 -7.73 -6.51 -13.17
N ASN A 337 -7.28 -7.64 -12.64
CA ASN A 337 -8.07 -8.87 -12.59
C ASN A 337 -8.53 -9.35 -13.99
N ARG A 338 -7.70 -9.09 -15.03
CA ARG A 338 -7.97 -9.50 -16.40
C ARG A 338 -7.84 -11.00 -16.55
N ASP A 339 -8.86 -11.62 -17.09
CA ASP A 339 -8.85 -13.04 -17.42
C ASP A 339 -8.45 -13.22 -18.90
N THR A 340 -7.17 -13.55 -19.13
CA THR A 340 -6.62 -13.71 -20.48
C THR A 340 -7.18 -14.91 -21.25
N GLU A 341 -7.95 -15.78 -20.59
CA GLU A 341 -8.62 -16.93 -21.24
C GLU A 341 -10.03 -16.56 -21.72
N ARG A 342 -10.52 -15.36 -21.42
CA ARG A 342 -11.84 -14.87 -21.81
C ARG A 342 -11.70 -13.79 -22.88
N GLY A 343 -12.08 -14.10 -24.13
CA GLY A 343 -12.09 -13.12 -25.23
C GLY A 343 -12.95 -11.87 -24.96
N LYS A 344 -13.93 -11.96 -24.04
CA LYS A 344 -14.71 -10.79 -23.63
C LYS A 344 -13.93 -9.74 -22.86
N ASP A 345 -12.89 -10.15 -22.11
CA ASP A 345 -12.01 -9.21 -21.42
C ASP A 345 -11.13 -8.47 -22.44
N ASP A 346 -10.78 -9.08 -23.56
CA ASP A 346 -10.01 -8.45 -24.64
C ASP A 346 -10.84 -7.37 -25.35
N GLU A 347 -12.11 -7.64 -25.68
CA GLU A 347 -13.03 -6.63 -26.24
C GLU A 347 -13.15 -5.40 -25.32
N MET A 348 -13.20 -5.62 -24.00
CA MET A 348 -13.27 -4.54 -23.03
C MET A 348 -11.96 -3.76 -22.89
N ILE A 349 -10.82 -4.41 -23.07
CA ILE A 349 -9.49 -3.73 -23.12
C ILE A 349 -9.39 -2.86 -24.36
N ASP A 350 -9.86 -3.33 -25.51
CA ASP A 350 -9.90 -2.54 -26.75
C ASP A 350 -10.78 -1.29 -26.55
N GLN A 351 -11.97 -1.45 -25.96
CA GLN A 351 -12.84 -0.31 -25.63
C GLN A 351 -12.15 0.68 -24.67
N LEU A 352 -11.50 0.20 -23.59
CA LEU A 352 -10.75 1.05 -22.68
C LEU A 352 -9.60 1.77 -23.40
N SER A 353 -8.96 1.11 -24.37
CA SER A 353 -7.90 1.71 -25.18
C SER A 353 -8.43 2.83 -26.07
N ASP A 354 -9.59 2.63 -26.68
CA ASP A 354 -10.25 3.66 -27.49
C ASP A 354 -10.69 4.87 -26.65
N ASP A 355 -11.24 4.61 -25.44
CA ASP A 355 -11.75 5.65 -24.54
C ASP A 355 -10.65 6.46 -23.86
N PHE A 356 -9.54 5.81 -23.46
CA PHE A 356 -8.49 6.44 -22.62
C PHE A 356 -7.18 6.69 -23.34
N GLY A 357 -6.94 6.10 -24.50
CA GLY A 357 -5.73 6.28 -25.28
C GLY A 357 -4.46 6.07 -24.46
N ASP A 358 -3.58 7.08 -24.46
CA ASP A 358 -2.30 7.07 -23.72
C ASP A 358 -2.44 7.07 -22.18
N ARG A 359 -3.66 7.31 -21.68
CA ARG A 359 -3.95 7.23 -20.24
C ARG A 359 -4.13 5.80 -19.74
N LEU A 360 -4.47 4.85 -20.60
CA LEU A 360 -4.49 3.44 -20.25
C LEU A 360 -3.06 2.89 -20.19
N LEU A 361 -2.71 2.26 -19.08
CA LEU A 361 -1.45 1.50 -19.02
C LEU A 361 -1.56 0.27 -19.91
N ILE A 362 -0.57 0.06 -20.78
CA ILE A 362 -0.51 -1.09 -21.70
C ILE A 362 -0.44 -2.40 -20.91
N ASP A 363 0.36 -2.42 -19.85
CA ASP A 363 0.46 -3.55 -18.94
C ASP A 363 -0.72 -3.58 -17.98
N HIS A 364 -1.16 -4.79 -17.63
CA HIS A 364 -2.32 -5.03 -16.76
C HIS A 364 -2.01 -6.09 -15.71
N ILE A 365 -2.75 -6.08 -14.60
CA ILE A 365 -2.68 -7.14 -13.59
C ILE A 365 -3.61 -8.28 -13.99
N GLU A 366 -3.03 -9.46 -14.19
CA GLU A 366 -3.77 -10.64 -14.60
C GLU A 366 -4.51 -11.27 -13.43
N ARG A 367 -5.68 -11.87 -13.72
CA ARG A 367 -6.41 -12.65 -12.74
C ARG A 367 -5.61 -13.88 -12.33
N SER A 368 -5.42 -14.05 -11.02
CA SER A 368 -4.73 -15.20 -10.46
C SER A 368 -5.21 -15.52 -9.04
N THR A 369 -5.33 -16.80 -8.75
CA THR A 369 -5.62 -17.28 -7.40
C THR A 369 -4.46 -17.02 -6.42
N ALA A 370 -3.28 -16.71 -6.92
CA ALA A 370 -2.13 -16.37 -6.11
C ALA A 370 -2.37 -15.15 -5.20
N PHE A 371 -3.12 -14.15 -5.67
CA PHE A 371 -3.44 -12.97 -4.86
C PHE A 371 -4.28 -13.32 -3.63
N GLU A 372 -5.29 -14.19 -3.81
CA GLU A 372 -6.12 -14.63 -2.70
C GLU A 372 -5.34 -15.50 -1.70
N LEU A 373 -4.51 -16.40 -2.21
CA LEU A 373 -3.66 -17.24 -1.37
C LEU A 373 -2.63 -16.42 -0.59
N ALA A 374 -2.01 -15.42 -1.23
CA ALA A 374 -1.07 -14.52 -0.57
C ALA A 374 -1.77 -13.72 0.54
N SER A 375 -2.92 -13.11 0.25
CA SER A 375 -3.70 -12.35 1.21
C SER A 375 -4.11 -13.17 2.44
N ARG A 376 -4.55 -14.42 2.24
CA ARG A 376 -4.89 -15.34 3.35
C ARG A 376 -3.72 -15.67 4.27
N ASN A 377 -2.49 -15.49 3.78
CA ASN A 377 -1.25 -15.75 4.52
C ASN A 377 -0.55 -14.46 4.94
N TYR A 378 -1.24 -13.32 4.89
CA TYR A 378 -0.69 -11.99 5.25
C TYR A 378 0.58 -11.65 4.45
N ARG A 379 0.57 -11.96 3.15
CA ARG A 379 1.68 -11.77 2.22
C ARG A 379 1.21 -11.11 0.92
N THR A 380 2.16 -10.68 0.14
CA THR A 380 1.94 -10.31 -1.26
C THR A 380 2.37 -11.45 -2.19
N VAL A 381 1.98 -11.39 -3.45
CA VAL A 381 2.43 -12.38 -4.44
C VAL A 381 3.94 -12.31 -4.69
N LEU A 382 4.62 -11.24 -4.30
CA LEU A 382 6.04 -11.01 -4.55
C LEU A 382 6.95 -11.57 -3.44
N ASP A 383 6.42 -11.80 -2.26
CA ASP A 383 7.11 -12.36 -1.10
C ASP A 383 6.60 -13.73 -0.69
N MET A 384 5.80 -14.36 -1.55
CA MET A 384 5.26 -15.71 -1.40
C MET A 384 6.05 -16.70 -2.26
N LYS A 385 6.30 -17.91 -1.75
CA LYS A 385 6.77 -19.03 -2.55
C LYS A 385 5.62 -19.97 -2.88
N PRO A 386 5.52 -20.47 -4.13
CA PRO A 386 4.44 -21.39 -4.53
C PRO A 386 4.34 -22.65 -3.66
N GLY A 387 5.48 -23.19 -3.27
CA GLY A 387 5.55 -24.41 -2.45
C GLY A 387 5.05 -24.24 -1.01
N ASP A 388 5.16 -23.03 -0.46
CA ASP A 388 4.78 -22.74 0.92
C ASP A 388 3.25 -22.69 1.09
N TYR A 389 2.51 -22.33 0.02
CA TYR A 389 1.06 -22.05 0.08
C TYR A 389 0.22 -22.88 -0.89
N ASN A 390 0.77 -23.97 -1.41
CA ASN A 390 0.11 -24.80 -2.44
C ASN A 390 -0.40 -23.97 -3.66
N CYS A 391 0.33 -22.92 -4.01
CA CYS A 391 -0.02 -22.09 -5.15
C CYS A 391 0.48 -22.76 -6.45
N PRO A 392 -0.40 -23.00 -7.44
CA PRO A 392 0.04 -23.52 -8.73
C PRO A 392 1.09 -22.59 -9.36
N ALA A 393 2.21 -23.16 -9.80
CA ALA A 393 3.33 -22.39 -10.35
C ALA A 393 2.92 -21.46 -11.51
N VAL A 394 1.97 -21.87 -12.35
CA VAL A 394 1.43 -21.05 -13.43
C VAL A 394 0.71 -19.81 -12.88
N GLN A 395 -0.12 -19.98 -11.83
CA GLN A 395 -0.86 -18.89 -11.21
C GLN A 395 0.08 -17.91 -10.50
N TYR A 396 1.09 -18.42 -9.80
CA TYR A 396 2.11 -17.61 -9.18
C TYR A 396 2.89 -16.79 -10.21
N LYS A 397 3.39 -17.44 -11.28
CA LYS A 397 4.13 -16.79 -12.34
C LYS A 397 3.30 -15.70 -13.03
N LYS A 398 2.04 -16.01 -13.34
CA LYS A 398 1.08 -15.08 -13.93
C LYS A 398 0.90 -13.82 -13.08
N ALA A 399 0.69 -13.98 -11.78
CA ALA A 399 0.56 -12.86 -10.85
C ALA A 399 1.83 -12.03 -10.74
N THR A 400 2.97 -12.67 -10.44
CA THR A 400 4.24 -11.96 -10.20
C THR A 400 4.76 -11.24 -11.44
N GLU A 401 4.67 -11.86 -12.62
CA GLU A 401 5.10 -11.24 -13.87
C GLU A 401 4.21 -10.06 -14.25
N SER A 402 2.88 -10.19 -14.10
CA SER A 402 1.96 -9.10 -14.42
C SER A 402 2.17 -7.89 -13.49
N VAL A 403 2.31 -8.11 -12.19
CA VAL A 403 2.62 -7.03 -11.23
C VAL A 403 3.94 -6.35 -11.57
N ASN A 404 5.00 -7.12 -11.86
CA ASN A 404 6.30 -6.56 -12.19
C ASN A 404 6.30 -5.76 -13.50
N ARG A 405 5.50 -6.15 -14.51
CA ARG A 405 5.32 -5.36 -15.74
C ARG A 405 4.64 -4.04 -15.44
N VAL A 406 3.52 -4.06 -14.72
CA VAL A 406 2.78 -2.85 -14.31
C VAL A 406 3.65 -1.92 -13.47
N ALA A 407 4.37 -2.44 -12.48
CA ALA A 407 5.27 -1.63 -11.66
C ALA A 407 6.37 -0.96 -12.51
N ARG A 408 6.90 -1.66 -13.51
CA ARG A 408 7.88 -1.09 -14.45
C ARG A 408 7.28 0.03 -15.29
N ALA A 409 6.07 -0.16 -15.84
CA ALA A 409 5.37 0.86 -16.62
C ALA A 409 5.06 2.09 -15.76
N LEU A 410 4.53 1.89 -14.55
CA LEU A 410 4.22 2.99 -13.64
C LEU A 410 5.49 3.73 -13.17
N ARG A 411 6.60 3.03 -12.94
CA ARG A 411 7.90 3.66 -12.65
C ARG A 411 8.34 4.63 -13.74
N MET A 412 8.11 4.28 -15.01
CA MET A 412 8.41 5.19 -16.12
C MET A 412 7.52 6.42 -16.10
N VAL A 413 6.24 6.26 -15.79
CA VAL A 413 5.31 7.38 -15.60
C VAL A 413 5.79 8.29 -14.48
N LEU A 414 6.05 7.75 -13.29
CA LEU A 414 6.52 8.51 -12.13
C LEU A 414 7.79 9.30 -12.45
N ARG A 415 8.75 8.69 -13.13
CA ARG A 415 9.98 9.37 -13.55
C ARG A 415 9.71 10.52 -14.52
N THR A 416 8.89 10.26 -15.54
CA THR A 416 8.57 11.29 -16.56
C THR A 416 7.83 12.46 -15.93
N GLU A 417 6.87 12.20 -15.05
CA GLU A 417 6.08 13.23 -14.39
C GLU A 417 6.91 14.03 -13.38
N SER A 418 7.84 13.38 -12.67
CA SER A 418 8.75 14.12 -11.77
C SER A 418 9.66 15.08 -12.50
N LEU A 419 10.23 14.66 -13.63
CA LEU A 419 11.17 15.46 -14.40
C LEU A 419 10.53 16.64 -15.18
N LYS A 420 9.19 16.66 -15.31
CA LYS A 420 8.51 17.80 -15.97
C LYS A 420 8.55 19.10 -15.16
N TYR A 421 8.81 18.99 -13.87
CA TYR A 421 8.70 20.10 -12.91
C TYR A 421 10.01 20.38 -12.16
N GLU A 422 11.12 19.75 -12.58
CA GLU A 422 12.49 20.10 -12.24
C GLU A 422 13.04 21.18 -13.18
#